data_768664913d1fcda0fcbbc46c0b1e78de
#
_entry.id   768664913d1fcda0fcbbc46c0b1e78de
#
_cell.length_a   1.000
_cell.length_b   1.000
_cell.length_c   1.000
_cell.angle_alpha   90.00
_cell.angle_beta   90.00
_cell.angle_gamma   90.00
#
_symmetry.space_group_name_H-M   'P 1'
#
loop_
_entity.id
_entity.type
_entity.pdbx_description
1 polymer ?
#
loop_
_entity_poly.entity_id
_entity_poly.type
_entity_poly.pdbx_seq_one_letter_code
_entity_poly.pdbx_strand_id
1 'polypeptide(L)'
;MKNSYRSAPMFACAALGAIAGLAAASGAAAADAGPRILSYSDMLKLTQRTEDQLEAARGATRKYKDINVALAEGFVAGGPDVPGEGFHYLNPKRLDCKFDPAHPEILLYALLPGQTQLQLVALEWAIPYVCMPANGPPPAGFAGGLDVWHNDEPVPFWTVNAWLYLKNPDGLFTLANPLVP
;
A
#
# COMPACT_ATOMS: atom_id res chain seq x y z
N MET A 1 -38.69 28.69 -50.29
CA MET A 1 -39.51 28.13 -51.40
C MET A 1 -39.78 26.65 -51.04
N LYS A 2 -41.10 26.39 -50.83
CA LYS A 2 -41.88 25.17 -51.03
C LYS A 2 -41.31 23.86 -50.48
N ASN A 3 -41.81 23.36 -49.37
CA ASN A 3 -43.00 22.48 -49.21
C ASN A 3 -42.92 21.15 -49.99
N SER A 4 -42.91 20.03 -49.28
CA SER A 4 -43.96 19.04 -49.49
C SER A 4 -43.90 17.93 -48.44
N TYR A 5 -44.96 17.87 -47.67
CA TYR A 5 -45.46 16.73 -46.89
C TYR A 5 -45.83 15.55 -47.82
N ARG A 6 -45.58 14.34 -47.39
CA ARG A 6 -46.53 13.23 -47.70
C ARG A 6 -46.55 12.18 -46.61
N SER A 7 -47.78 11.90 -46.31
CA SER A 7 -48.32 11.09 -45.26
C SER A 7 -48.23 9.58 -45.49
N ALA A 8 -48.40 8.87 -44.40
CA ALA A 8 -48.58 7.46 -44.07
C ALA A 8 -49.29 6.50 -45.08
N PRO A 9 -49.25 5.20 -44.83
CA PRO A 9 -50.37 4.66 -44.02
C PRO A 9 -50.01 3.60 -42.96
N MET A 10 -50.90 3.55 -41.98
CA MET A 10 -51.07 2.50 -41.00
C MET A 10 -51.47 1.15 -41.62
N PHE A 11 -50.90 0.07 -41.11
CA PHE A 11 -51.59 -1.22 -41.12
C PHE A 11 -51.45 -1.83 -39.72
N ALA A 12 -52.62 -2.04 -39.14
CA ALA A 12 -52.83 -2.82 -37.92
C ALA A 12 -53.12 -4.27 -38.28
N CYS A 13 -52.68 -5.18 -37.47
CA CYS A 13 -53.23 -6.48 -37.07
C CYS A 13 -52.11 -7.34 -36.52
N ALA A 14 -52.17 -8.02 -35.50
CA ALA A 14 -53.08 -8.75 -34.69
C ALA A 14 -52.24 -9.37 -33.54
N ALA A 15 -52.85 -9.46 -32.39
CA ALA A 15 -52.31 -10.10 -31.19
C ALA A 15 -52.18 -11.61 -31.36
N LEU A 16 -51.14 -12.18 -30.77
CA LEU A 16 -51.16 -13.53 -30.19
C LEU A 16 -50.18 -13.61 -29.05
N GLY A 17 -50.66 -14.08 -27.92
CA GLY A 17 -50.01 -14.13 -26.64
C GLY A 17 -48.78 -15.02 -26.59
N ALA A 18 -47.88 -14.66 -25.72
CA ALA A 18 -46.85 -15.54 -25.22
C ALA A 18 -46.55 -15.19 -23.76
N ILE A 19 -46.92 -16.07 -22.95
CA ILE A 19 -46.41 -16.54 -21.67
C ILE A 19 -45.32 -15.67 -21.05
N ALA A 20 -45.71 -15.00 -19.97
CA ALA A 20 -44.78 -14.34 -19.05
C ALA A 20 -43.91 -15.38 -18.37
N GLY A 21 -42.65 -15.50 -18.80
CA GLY A 21 -41.57 -16.05 -18.02
C GLY A 21 -41.10 -15.02 -17.03
N LEU A 22 -41.56 -15.12 -15.78
CA LEU A 22 -41.03 -14.37 -14.66
C LEU A 22 -39.61 -14.88 -14.40
N ALA A 23 -38.58 -14.25 -15.01
CA ALA A 23 -37.23 -14.40 -14.55
C ALA A 23 -37.14 -13.64 -13.22
N ALA A 24 -37.20 -14.37 -12.13
CA ALA A 24 -36.81 -13.85 -10.83
C ALA A 24 -35.35 -13.47 -10.90
N ALA A 25 -35.10 -12.17 -11.09
CA ALA A 25 -33.78 -11.61 -10.76
C ALA A 25 -33.60 -11.78 -9.26
N SER A 26 -32.90 -12.85 -8.88
CA SER A 26 -32.33 -12.94 -7.55
C SER A 26 -31.29 -11.84 -7.41
N GLY A 27 -31.75 -10.67 -6.97
CA GLY A 27 -30.90 -9.64 -6.43
C GLY A 27 -30.17 -10.25 -5.26
N ALA A 28 -28.91 -10.62 -5.48
CA ALA A 28 -27.99 -10.83 -4.38
C ALA A 28 -27.92 -9.48 -3.65
N ALA A 29 -28.66 -9.38 -2.55
CA ALA A 29 -28.50 -8.33 -1.60
C ALA A 29 -27.01 -8.36 -1.21
N ALA A 30 -26.28 -7.30 -1.56
CA ALA A 30 -24.99 -7.04 -0.94
C ALA A 30 -25.30 -6.94 0.55
N ALA A 31 -24.99 -8.01 1.27
CA ALA A 31 -25.10 -8.03 2.70
C ALA A 31 -24.22 -6.88 3.20
N ASP A 32 -24.83 -5.93 3.87
CA ASP A 32 -24.17 -4.93 4.68
C ASP A 32 -23.25 -5.67 5.66
N ALA A 33 -21.99 -5.80 5.26
CA ALA A 33 -20.97 -6.41 6.08
C ALA A 33 -20.54 -5.35 7.09
N GLY A 34 -21.36 -5.12 8.11
CA GLY A 34 -20.94 -4.40 9.29
C GLY A 34 -19.60 -4.96 9.80
N PRO A 35 -18.89 -4.27 10.69
CA PRO A 35 -17.54 -4.64 11.13
C PRO A 35 -17.54 -6.11 11.60
N ARG A 36 -16.94 -6.99 10.83
CA ARG A 36 -16.81 -8.40 11.18
C ARG A 36 -15.84 -8.50 12.36
N ILE A 37 -16.33 -8.91 13.50
CA ILE A 37 -15.47 -9.37 14.58
C ILE A 37 -14.75 -10.62 14.07
N LEU A 38 -13.42 -10.49 13.88
CA LEU A 38 -12.59 -11.63 13.45
C LEU A 38 -12.59 -12.70 14.55
N SER A 39 -12.67 -13.96 14.15
CA SER A 39 -12.46 -15.07 15.07
C SER A 39 -11.01 -15.09 15.55
N TYR A 40 -10.76 -15.72 16.72
CA TYR A 40 -9.39 -15.91 17.22
C TYR A 40 -8.49 -16.61 16.20
N SER A 41 -9.01 -17.61 15.50
CA SER A 41 -8.28 -18.32 14.44
C SER A 41 -7.95 -17.43 13.23
N ASP A 42 -8.82 -16.48 12.87
CA ASP A 42 -8.53 -15.55 11.78
C ASP A 42 -7.49 -14.52 12.19
N MET A 43 -7.54 -14.03 13.43
CA MET A 43 -6.50 -13.14 13.98
C MET A 43 -5.12 -13.81 14.00
N LEU A 44 -5.04 -15.10 14.40
CA LEU A 44 -3.77 -15.85 14.37
C LEU A 44 -3.22 -15.98 12.95
N LYS A 45 -4.07 -16.27 11.95
CA LYS A 45 -3.65 -16.34 10.55
C LYS A 45 -3.13 -15.00 10.02
N LEU A 46 -3.77 -13.90 10.40
CA LEU A 46 -3.32 -12.56 10.02
C LEU A 46 -1.95 -12.25 10.65
N THR A 47 -1.76 -12.56 11.95
CA THR A 47 -0.47 -12.39 12.64
C THR A 47 0.62 -13.21 11.95
N GLN A 48 0.38 -14.49 11.65
CA GLN A 48 1.35 -15.33 10.96
C GLN A 48 1.72 -14.77 9.58
N ARG A 49 0.73 -14.31 8.81
CA ARG A 49 0.99 -13.70 7.50
C ARG A 49 1.82 -12.42 7.60
N THR A 50 1.60 -11.61 8.63
CA THR A 50 2.42 -10.42 8.87
C THR A 50 3.86 -10.81 9.19
N GLU A 51 4.06 -11.81 10.04
CA GLU A 51 5.38 -12.34 10.37
C GLU A 51 6.11 -12.87 9.13
N ASP A 52 5.43 -13.63 8.28
CA ASP A 52 5.98 -14.17 7.03
C ASP A 52 6.39 -13.02 6.07
N GLN A 53 5.58 -11.95 5.98
CA GLN A 53 5.90 -10.77 5.18
C GLN A 53 7.12 -10.01 5.72
N LEU A 54 7.21 -9.84 7.04
CA LEU A 54 8.36 -9.18 7.69
C LEU A 54 9.64 -10.00 7.55
N GLU A 55 9.55 -11.32 7.63
CA GLU A 55 10.71 -12.19 7.41
C GLU A 55 11.15 -12.18 5.94
N ALA A 56 10.21 -12.16 4.99
CA ALA A 56 10.52 -11.97 3.57
C ALA A 56 11.24 -10.63 3.33
N ALA A 57 10.74 -9.54 3.94
CA ALA A 57 11.37 -8.22 3.90
C ALA A 57 12.80 -8.27 4.45
N ARG A 58 12.99 -8.85 5.64
CA ARG A 58 14.30 -8.98 6.28
C ARG A 58 15.25 -9.85 5.43
N GLY A 59 14.78 -10.97 4.89
CA GLY A 59 15.54 -11.86 4.04
C GLY A 59 16.06 -11.17 2.78
N ALA A 60 15.18 -10.46 2.08
CA ALA A 60 15.50 -9.76 0.84
C ALA A 60 16.44 -8.55 1.03
N THR A 61 16.39 -7.91 2.20
CA THR A 61 17.11 -6.65 2.45
C THR A 61 18.34 -6.79 3.33
N ARG A 62 18.63 -7.99 3.88
CA ARG A 62 19.81 -8.23 4.73
C ARG A 62 21.14 -7.81 4.09
N LYS A 63 21.25 -7.94 2.77
CA LYS A 63 22.44 -7.54 1.99
C LYS A 63 22.71 -6.03 2.07
N TYR A 64 21.70 -5.23 2.28
CA TYR A 64 21.81 -3.77 2.38
C TYR A 64 22.35 -3.27 3.74
N LYS A 65 22.69 -4.17 4.67
CA LYS A 65 23.53 -3.82 5.81
C LYS A 65 24.89 -3.26 5.36
N ASP A 66 25.35 -3.67 4.18
CA ASP A 66 26.39 -2.98 3.45
C ASP A 66 25.74 -1.95 2.51
N ILE A 67 25.87 -0.68 2.85
CA ILE A 67 25.31 0.42 2.06
C ILE A 67 25.84 0.45 0.62
N ASN A 68 27.05 -0.04 0.36
CA ASN A 68 27.61 -0.09 -0.99
C ASN A 68 26.80 -1.03 -1.89
N VAL A 69 26.22 -2.09 -1.34
CA VAL A 69 25.32 -2.98 -2.07
C VAL A 69 24.02 -2.25 -2.43
N ALA A 70 23.47 -1.46 -1.51
CA ALA A 70 22.29 -0.65 -1.80
C ALA A 70 22.57 0.38 -2.93
N LEU A 71 23.68 1.10 -2.83
CA LEU A 71 24.10 2.05 -3.86
C LEU A 71 24.30 1.38 -5.24
N ALA A 72 24.94 0.21 -5.26
CA ALA A 72 25.14 -0.56 -6.50
C ALA A 72 23.83 -1.03 -7.13
N GLU A 73 22.79 -1.28 -6.34
CA GLU A 73 21.46 -1.68 -6.80
C GLU A 73 20.53 -0.49 -7.11
N GLY A 74 21.04 0.74 -7.02
CA GLY A 74 20.35 1.95 -7.48
C GLY A 74 19.58 2.71 -6.40
N PHE A 75 19.83 2.43 -5.13
CA PHE A 75 19.40 3.31 -4.06
C PHE A 75 20.27 4.57 -4.04
N VAL A 76 19.65 5.72 -3.87
CA VAL A 76 20.32 7.03 -3.82
C VAL A 76 19.87 7.79 -2.58
N ALA A 77 20.73 8.65 -2.05
CA ALA A 77 20.36 9.48 -0.91
C ALA A 77 19.20 10.42 -1.27
N GLY A 78 18.14 10.37 -0.46
CA GLY A 78 16.92 11.14 -0.67
C GLY A 78 16.92 12.53 -0.03
N GLY A 79 17.92 12.84 0.80
CA GLY A 79 17.99 14.12 1.49
C GLY A 79 18.92 14.11 2.71
N PRO A 80 18.82 15.13 3.56
CA PRO A 80 19.53 15.18 4.83
C PRO A 80 19.01 14.14 5.84
N ASP A 81 19.72 14.02 6.95
CA ASP A 81 19.29 13.26 8.12
C ASP A 81 17.96 13.81 8.67
N VAL A 82 17.03 12.91 8.96
CA VAL A 82 15.76 13.25 9.60
C VAL A 82 15.81 12.75 11.05
N PRO A 83 15.71 13.65 12.04
CA PRO A 83 15.78 13.26 13.45
C PRO A 83 14.75 12.17 13.80
N GLY A 84 15.21 11.07 14.38
CA GLY A 84 14.37 9.92 14.72
C GLY A 84 14.12 8.93 13.59
N GLU A 85 14.48 9.26 12.34
CA GLU A 85 14.31 8.37 11.18
C GLU A 85 15.65 8.02 10.52
N GLY A 86 16.59 8.99 10.48
CA GLY A 86 17.90 8.83 9.87
C GLY A 86 17.91 9.25 8.39
N PHE A 87 18.88 8.72 7.65
CA PHE A 87 19.08 9.00 6.23
C PHE A 87 18.23 8.06 5.37
N HIS A 88 17.41 8.62 4.48
CA HIS A 88 16.59 7.90 3.54
C HIS A 88 17.38 7.63 2.24
N TYR A 89 17.45 6.37 1.85
CA TYR A 89 18.01 5.95 0.56
C TYR A 89 16.88 5.36 -0.30
N LEU A 90 16.45 6.12 -1.30
CA LEU A 90 15.35 5.76 -2.20
C LEU A 90 15.86 5.04 -3.45
N ASN A 91 15.18 4.00 -3.88
CA ASN A 91 15.36 3.43 -5.21
C ASN A 91 14.23 3.90 -6.15
N PRO A 92 14.46 4.88 -7.04
CA PRO A 92 13.41 5.42 -7.91
C PRO A 92 12.78 4.38 -8.86
N LYS A 93 13.51 3.30 -9.16
CA LYS A 93 13.02 2.22 -10.05
C LYS A 93 12.00 1.31 -9.36
N ARG A 94 11.92 1.38 -8.03
CA ARG A 94 10.96 0.62 -7.23
C ARG A 94 9.69 1.40 -6.93
N LEU A 95 9.71 2.74 -7.09
CA LEU A 95 8.52 3.56 -6.91
C LEU A 95 7.46 3.19 -7.95
N ASP A 96 6.55 2.31 -7.55
CA ASP A 96 5.43 1.88 -8.36
C ASP A 96 4.12 1.92 -7.54
N CYS A 97 3.03 1.38 -8.08
CA CYS A 97 1.72 1.39 -7.42
C CYS A 97 1.47 0.14 -6.57
N LYS A 98 2.49 -0.61 -6.17
CA LYS A 98 2.34 -1.90 -5.51
C LYS A 98 3.08 -1.93 -4.19
N PHE A 99 2.45 -2.48 -3.18
CA PHE A 99 3.12 -2.87 -1.95
C PHE A 99 3.70 -4.28 -2.12
N ASP A 100 5.03 -4.41 -2.06
CA ASP A 100 5.72 -5.70 -2.02
C ASP A 100 6.63 -5.74 -0.78
N PRO A 101 6.30 -6.58 0.22
CA PRO A 101 7.12 -6.68 1.44
C PRO A 101 8.61 -6.95 1.18
N ALA A 102 8.94 -7.72 0.15
CA ALA A 102 10.32 -8.06 -0.17
C ALA A 102 11.09 -6.95 -0.91
N HIS A 103 10.42 -5.91 -1.41
CA HIS A 103 11.01 -4.90 -2.27
C HIS A 103 10.73 -3.47 -1.79
N PRO A 104 11.14 -3.09 -0.57
CA PRO A 104 10.93 -1.71 -0.10
C PRO A 104 11.57 -0.70 -1.05
N GLU A 105 10.91 0.44 -1.21
CA GLU A 105 11.36 1.55 -2.04
C GLU A 105 12.47 2.35 -1.37
N ILE A 106 12.49 2.37 -0.02
CA ILE A 106 13.40 3.20 0.77
C ILE A 106 14.06 2.34 1.85
N LEU A 107 15.33 2.64 2.10
CA LEU A 107 16.12 2.07 3.19
C LEU A 107 16.51 3.20 4.15
N LEU A 108 16.26 3.01 5.44
CA LEU A 108 16.64 3.98 6.48
C LEU A 108 17.97 3.57 7.12
N TYR A 109 18.91 4.49 7.10
CA TYR A 109 20.22 4.33 7.73
C TYR A 109 20.44 5.40 8.80
N ALA A 110 21.07 5.03 9.88
CA ALA A 110 21.43 5.97 10.94
C ALA A 110 22.89 5.80 11.39
N LEU A 111 23.51 6.91 11.78
CA LEU A 111 24.78 6.90 12.50
C LEU A 111 24.48 6.76 13.99
N LEU A 112 24.43 5.53 14.46
CA LEU A 112 24.08 5.24 15.85
C LEU A 112 25.22 5.65 16.81
N PRO A 113 24.92 5.98 18.09
CA PRO A 113 25.91 6.36 19.09
C PRO A 113 27.05 5.33 19.18
N GLY A 114 28.28 5.80 19.10
CA GLY A 114 29.49 4.96 19.14
C GLY A 114 29.83 4.23 17.84
N GLN A 115 29.04 4.39 16.79
CA GLN A 115 29.33 3.85 15.46
C GLN A 115 30.05 4.90 14.60
N THR A 116 30.90 4.43 13.68
CA THR A 116 31.63 5.28 12.71
C THR A 116 31.07 5.16 11.29
N GLN A 117 30.10 4.25 11.09
CA GLN A 117 29.47 3.98 9.82
C GLN A 117 27.96 3.93 9.97
N LEU A 118 27.26 4.32 8.91
CA LEU A 118 25.81 4.19 8.84
C LEU A 118 25.38 2.74 8.99
N GLN A 119 24.36 2.51 9.80
CA GLN A 119 23.74 1.21 10.02
C GLN A 119 22.35 1.22 9.39
N LEU A 120 21.98 0.15 8.69
CA LEU A 120 20.60 -0.05 8.27
C LEU A 120 19.74 -0.24 9.53
N VAL A 121 18.72 0.58 9.70
CA VAL A 121 17.87 0.60 10.91
C VAL A 121 16.44 0.19 10.63
N ALA A 122 15.88 0.66 9.49
CA ALA A 122 14.51 0.34 9.10
C ALA A 122 14.36 0.22 7.59
N LEU A 123 13.20 -0.28 7.18
CA LEU A 123 12.73 -0.30 5.80
C LEU A 123 11.49 0.59 5.71
N GLU A 124 11.31 1.21 4.54
CA GLU A 124 10.14 2.05 4.29
C GLU A 124 9.58 1.73 2.90
N TRP A 125 8.28 1.55 2.84
CA TRP A 125 7.53 1.38 1.58
C TRP A 125 6.85 2.67 1.22
N ALA A 126 6.82 2.98 -0.07
CA ALA A 126 6.28 4.22 -0.60
C ALA A 126 5.33 3.98 -1.77
N ILE A 127 4.09 4.48 -1.68
CA ILE A 127 3.10 4.42 -2.76
C ILE A 127 2.80 5.84 -3.26
N PRO A 128 3.15 6.18 -4.52
CA PRO A 128 2.94 7.52 -5.06
C PRO A 128 1.47 7.97 -5.05
N TYR A 129 1.23 9.25 -4.81
CA TYR A 129 -0.12 9.84 -4.82
C TYR A 129 -0.82 9.76 -6.18
N VAL A 130 -0.08 9.57 -7.26
CA VAL A 130 -0.65 9.29 -8.58
C VAL A 130 -1.36 7.93 -8.62
N CYS A 131 -0.97 7.00 -7.76
CA CYS A 131 -1.58 5.68 -7.61
C CYS A 131 -2.70 5.69 -6.54
N MET A 132 -2.44 6.34 -5.43
CA MET A 132 -3.33 6.43 -4.26
C MET A 132 -3.32 7.89 -3.79
N PRO A 133 -4.34 8.70 -4.12
CA PRO A 133 -4.38 10.11 -3.75
C PRO A 133 -4.25 10.34 -2.24
N ALA A 134 -3.54 11.40 -1.83
CA ALA A 134 -3.29 11.71 -0.43
C ALA A 134 -4.56 11.92 0.41
N ASN A 135 -5.67 12.36 -0.21
CA ASN A 135 -6.97 12.53 0.44
C ASN A 135 -7.87 11.28 0.39
N GLY A 136 -7.33 10.16 -0.15
CA GLY A 136 -8.00 8.87 -0.21
C GLY A 136 -7.72 8.01 1.04
N PRO A 137 -8.23 6.77 1.06
CA PRO A 137 -7.86 5.80 2.08
C PRO A 137 -6.38 5.42 1.94
N PRO A 138 -5.71 5.02 3.04
CA PRO A 138 -4.35 4.53 2.97
C PRO A 138 -4.23 3.27 2.09
N PRO A 139 -3.04 3.01 1.51
CA PRO A 139 -2.78 1.79 0.77
C PRO A 139 -3.00 0.53 1.62
N ALA A 140 -3.29 -0.59 0.96
CA ALA A 140 -3.20 -1.89 1.61
C ALA A 140 -1.71 -2.25 1.79
N GLY A 141 -1.32 -2.58 3.02
CA GLY A 141 0.04 -2.90 3.39
C GLY A 141 0.20 -4.32 3.94
N PHE A 142 0.83 -4.43 5.11
CA PHE A 142 1.03 -5.71 5.79
C PHE A 142 -0.30 -6.35 6.22
N ALA A 143 -0.38 -7.66 6.21
CA ALA A 143 -1.55 -8.37 6.72
C ALA A 143 -1.79 -8.01 8.20
N GLY A 144 -3.05 -8.00 8.62
CA GLY A 144 -3.41 -7.71 10.01
C GLY A 144 -3.64 -6.24 10.35
N GLY A 145 -3.24 -5.29 9.49
CA GLY A 145 -3.54 -3.86 9.67
C GLY A 145 -2.90 -3.24 10.91
N LEU A 146 -1.69 -3.69 11.27
CA LEU A 146 -0.88 -3.08 12.34
C LEU A 146 0.06 -1.99 11.81
N ASP A 147 0.26 -1.94 10.51
CA ASP A 147 1.04 -0.95 9.81
C ASP A 147 0.30 0.40 9.79
N VAL A 148 1.08 1.47 9.95
CA VAL A 148 0.56 2.86 9.97
C VAL A 148 1.12 3.59 8.78
N TRP A 149 0.26 3.88 7.80
CA TRP A 149 0.62 4.68 6.63
C TRP A 149 0.56 6.17 6.93
N HIS A 150 1.59 6.89 6.53
CA HIS A 150 1.72 8.34 6.67
C HIS A 150 1.61 9.03 5.32
N ASN A 151 1.01 10.23 5.29
CA ASN A 151 0.87 11.08 4.10
C ASN A 151 1.03 12.58 4.41
N ASP A 152 1.54 12.89 5.59
CA ASP A 152 1.78 14.23 6.10
C ASP A 152 3.23 14.70 5.89
N GLU A 153 4.09 13.81 5.37
CA GLU A 153 5.44 14.14 4.97
C GLU A 153 5.49 15.03 3.72
N PRO A 154 6.54 15.83 3.54
CA PRO A 154 6.67 16.74 2.39
C PRO A 154 7.08 15.99 1.10
N VAL A 155 6.59 14.78 0.91
CA VAL A 155 6.87 13.89 -0.22
C VAL A 155 5.58 13.49 -0.93
N PRO A 156 5.61 13.23 -2.24
CA PRO A 156 4.38 12.99 -3.03
C PRO A 156 3.93 11.52 -2.98
N PHE A 157 4.03 10.86 -1.84
CA PHE A 157 3.65 9.45 -1.67
C PHE A 157 3.26 9.13 -0.23
N TRP A 158 2.45 8.09 -0.07
CA TRP A 158 2.20 7.43 1.19
C TRP A 158 3.43 6.65 1.62
N THR A 159 3.77 6.66 2.91
CA THR A 159 4.88 5.89 3.46
C THR A 159 4.45 5.02 4.63
N VAL A 160 5.15 3.91 4.83
CA VAL A 160 5.05 3.07 6.02
C VAL A 160 6.42 2.51 6.39
N ASN A 161 6.81 2.71 7.64
CA ASN A 161 8.09 2.25 8.18
C ASN A 161 7.95 0.88 8.86
N ALA A 162 9.01 0.06 8.79
CA ALA A 162 9.17 -1.11 9.63
C ALA A 162 10.59 -1.18 10.20
N TRP A 163 10.71 -1.08 11.53
CA TRP A 163 11.97 -1.08 12.27
C TRP A 163 12.52 -2.51 12.44
N LEU A 164 13.01 -3.10 11.35
CA LEU A 164 13.45 -4.49 11.32
C LEU A 164 14.89 -4.71 11.79
N TYR A 165 15.73 -3.67 11.79
CA TYR A 165 17.16 -3.77 12.08
C TYR A 165 17.58 -3.07 13.36
N LEU A 166 16.79 -2.12 13.83
CA LEU A 166 16.94 -1.49 15.14
C LEU A 166 15.61 -1.60 15.87
N LYS A 167 15.60 -2.20 17.06
CA LYS A 167 14.38 -2.27 17.87
C LYS A 167 13.86 -0.87 18.16
N ASN A 168 12.59 -0.65 17.91
CA ASN A 168 11.91 0.58 18.27
C ASN A 168 11.05 0.34 19.53
N PRO A 169 11.31 1.05 20.64
CA PRO A 169 10.52 0.90 21.88
C PRO A 169 9.06 1.35 21.69
N ASP A 170 8.79 2.26 20.75
CA ASP A 170 7.47 2.82 20.52
C ASP A 170 6.63 1.98 19.53
N GLY A 171 7.24 0.97 18.88
CA GLY A 171 6.55 0.03 18.03
C GLY A 171 7.25 -0.23 16.69
N LEU A 172 6.88 -1.36 16.07
CA LEU A 172 7.50 -1.81 14.82
C LEU A 172 7.20 -0.89 13.63
N PHE A 173 5.99 -0.33 13.57
CA PHE A 173 5.48 0.44 12.44
C PHE A 173 5.33 1.94 12.73
N THR A 174 5.96 2.44 13.79
CA THR A 174 5.96 3.88 14.08
C THR A 174 6.88 4.64 13.12
N LEU A 175 6.56 5.91 12.86
CA LEU A 175 7.32 6.76 11.95
C LEU A 175 8.76 6.94 12.47
N ALA A 176 8.92 7.42 13.69
CA ALA A 176 10.22 7.69 14.28
C ALA A 176 10.61 6.65 15.36
N ASN A 177 11.91 6.54 15.61
CA ASN A 177 12.51 5.70 16.64
C ASN A 177 13.38 6.56 17.57
N PRO A 178 13.07 6.66 18.87
CA PRO A 178 13.84 7.50 19.81
C PRO A 178 15.31 7.05 20.00
N LEU A 179 15.70 5.90 19.47
CA LEU A 179 17.09 5.43 19.49
C LEU A 179 17.91 5.90 18.29
N VAL A 180 17.26 6.53 17.30
CA VAL A 180 17.91 7.19 16.18
C VAL A 180 18.10 8.67 16.54
N PRO A 181 19.32 9.23 16.38
CA PRO A 181 19.62 10.62 16.71
C PRO A 181 18.77 11.64 15.98
#